data_a960be0765c92db936c05e704971902d
#
_entry.id   a960be0765c92db936c05e704971902d
#
_cell.length_a   1.000
_cell.length_b   1.000
_cell.length_c   1.000
_cell.angle_alpha   90.00
_cell.angle_beta   90.00
_cell.angle_gamma   90.00
#
_symmetry.space_group_name_H-M   'P 1'
#
loop_
_entity.id
_entity.type
_entity.pdbx_description
1 polymer ?
#
loop_
_entity_poly.entity_id
_entity_poly.type
_entity_poly.pdbx_seq_one_letter_code
_entity_poly.pdbx_strand_id
1 'polypeptide(L)'
;MKHTTHHFSLGLIAAAVISLTACGGGGGSGTPAPAGTATTAVTTTVMDGLIQNALVCADLNNNGLCETTEPQGHTDASGKVTLNIPTGSLANTPLIAVITAGQATDADTGLVSITYTLATPAGKHDVISPLTSMVKTKMETDSANGISTSIDVAETYVKTQTGLTTISLFDNFIAKRSTSAEHAKAGEVARVYVVSKQKTIADTTACATTSSAGVHSSK
;
A
#
# COMPACT_ATOMS: atom_id res chain seq x y z
N MET A 1 -16.60 -57.08 32.19
CA MET A 1 -17.24 -55.77 32.19
C MET A 1 -16.76 -55.03 33.43
N LYS A 2 -15.86 -54.08 33.30
CA LYS A 2 -15.39 -53.23 34.41
C LYS A 2 -15.45 -51.77 33.92
N HIS A 3 -16.39 -51.00 34.53
CA HIS A 3 -16.51 -49.57 34.34
C HIS A 3 -15.42 -48.86 35.14
N THR A 4 -14.58 -48.05 34.47
CA THR A 4 -13.63 -47.18 35.13
C THR A 4 -14.16 -45.74 35.02
N THR A 5 -14.54 -45.21 36.17
CA THR A 5 -15.01 -43.83 36.32
C THR A 5 -13.82 -42.90 36.54
N HIS A 6 -13.55 -41.96 35.67
CA HIS A 6 -12.54 -40.91 35.89
C HIS A 6 -13.21 -39.68 36.50
N HIS A 7 -12.80 -39.36 37.73
CA HIS A 7 -13.17 -38.14 38.42
C HIS A 7 -12.29 -36.97 37.93
N PHE A 8 -12.91 -35.96 37.32
CA PHE A 8 -12.27 -34.69 37.07
C PHE A 8 -12.30 -33.80 38.31
N SER A 9 -11.13 -33.49 38.84
CA SER A 9 -10.94 -32.58 39.97
C SER A 9 -10.91 -31.14 39.46
N LEU A 10 -11.90 -30.32 39.83
CA LEU A 10 -11.97 -28.88 39.53
C LEU A 10 -11.06 -28.16 40.52
N GLY A 11 -9.91 -27.69 40.05
CA GLY A 11 -9.04 -26.78 40.81
C GLY A 11 -9.56 -25.34 40.78
N LEU A 12 -10.03 -24.88 41.92
CA LEU A 12 -10.47 -23.48 42.11
C LEU A 12 -9.23 -22.59 42.32
N ILE A 13 -8.89 -21.75 41.32
CA ILE A 13 -7.84 -20.72 41.48
C ILE A 13 -8.54 -19.43 41.90
N ALA A 14 -8.36 -19.06 43.17
CA ALA A 14 -8.79 -17.76 43.69
C ALA A 14 -7.81 -16.67 43.25
N ALA A 15 -8.23 -15.79 42.35
CA ALA A 15 -7.49 -14.59 42.01
C ALA A 15 -7.76 -13.49 43.07
N ALA A 16 -6.75 -13.14 43.83
CA ALA A 16 -6.78 -12.04 44.78
C ALA A 16 -6.70 -10.71 44.00
N VAL A 17 -7.78 -9.94 44.00
CA VAL A 17 -7.80 -8.56 43.48
C VAL A 17 -7.32 -7.63 44.57
N ILE A 18 -6.12 -7.08 44.42
CA ILE A 18 -5.60 -6.02 45.29
C ILE A 18 -6.12 -4.69 44.76
N SER A 19 -7.17 -4.13 45.40
CA SER A 19 -7.65 -2.78 45.16
C SER A 19 -6.77 -1.77 45.88
N LEU A 20 -5.90 -1.04 45.17
CA LEU A 20 -5.26 0.18 45.74
C LEU A 20 -6.27 1.33 45.66
N THR A 21 -6.87 1.66 46.77
CA THR A 21 -7.61 2.91 46.94
C THR A 21 -6.60 4.01 47.27
N ALA A 22 -6.20 4.80 46.28
CA ALA A 22 -5.51 6.07 46.51
C ALA A 22 -6.57 7.16 46.74
N CYS A 23 -6.75 7.56 47.97
CA CYS A 23 -7.51 8.74 48.36
C CYS A 23 -6.63 9.99 48.16
N GLY A 24 -7.02 10.88 47.23
CA GLY A 24 -6.39 12.19 47.00
C GLY A 24 -7.43 13.10 46.35
N GLY A 25 -8.03 14.00 47.15
CA GLY A 25 -9.07 14.92 46.72
C GLY A 25 -8.58 16.01 45.76
N GLY A 26 -9.45 16.42 44.86
CA GLY A 26 -9.27 17.53 43.93
C GLY A 26 -10.38 17.48 42.88
N GLY A 27 -11.49 18.15 43.11
CA GLY A 27 -12.62 18.24 42.17
C GLY A 27 -12.19 18.99 40.91
N GLY A 28 -12.19 18.27 39.80
CA GLY A 28 -12.16 18.79 38.45
C GLY A 28 -12.91 17.81 37.60
N SER A 29 -14.11 18.18 37.14
CA SER A 29 -14.86 17.43 36.10
C SER A 29 -14.08 17.53 34.79
N GLY A 30 -12.98 16.81 34.69
CA GLY A 30 -12.29 16.59 33.44
C GLY A 30 -13.10 15.60 32.60
N THR A 31 -13.75 16.08 31.57
CA THR A 31 -14.28 15.21 30.49
C THR A 31 -13.14 14.29 30.02
N PRO A 32 -13.28 12.97 30.03
CA PRO A 32 -12.24 12.09 29.49
C PRO A 32 -11.91 12.56 28.08
N ALA A 33 -10.62 12.80 27.79
CA ALA A 33 -10.20 13.07 26.43
C ALA A 33 -10.72 11.92 25.55
N PRO A 34 -11.25 12.22 24.35
CA PRO A 34 -11.73 11.19 23.44
C PRO A 34 -10.60 10.19 23.21
N ALA A 35 -10.88 8.91 23.47
CA ALA A 35 -9.93 7.83 23.21
C ALA A 35 -9.51 7.92 21.75
N GLY A 36 -8.23 8.20 21.51
CA GLY A 36 -7.68 8.26 20.16
C GLY A 36 -7.97 6.96 19.42
N THR A 37 -8.31 7.04 18.13
CA THR A 37 -8.55 5.86 17.30
C THR A 37 -7.30 4.97 17.33
N ALA A 38 -7.47 3.68 17.69
CA ALA A 38 -6.36 2.73 17.69
C ALA A 38 -5.77 2.62 16.27
N THR A 39 -4.45 2.70 16.15
CA THR A 39 -3.74 2.58 14.87
C THR A 39 -2.80 1.39 14.86
N THR A 40 -2.54 0.85 13.67
CA THR A 40 -1.55 -0.19 13.40
C THR A 40 -0.43 0.42 12.55
N ALA A 41 0.81 0.24 12.98
CA ALA A 41 1.98 0.64 12.21
C ALA A 41 2.18 -0.33 11.03
N VAL A 42 2.17 0.19 9.81
CA VAL A 42 2.35 -0.56 8.56
C VAL A 42 3.59 -0.01 7.87
N THR A 43 4.58 -0.88 7.65
CA THR A 43 5.77 -0.54 6.87
C THR A 43 5.63 -1.08 5.47
N THR A 44 5.80 -0.22 4.47
CA THR A 44 5.78 -0.59 3.05
C THR A 44 7.07 -0.20 2.36
N THR A 45 7.39 -0.89 1.26
CA THR A 45 8.52 -0.55 0.39
C THR A 45 8.01 -0.15 -0.99
N VAL A 46 8.37 1.04 -1.45
CA VAL A 46 8.06 1.52 -2.81
C VAL A 46 9.22 1.18 -3.73
N MET A 47 8.93 0.48 -4.81
CA MET A 47 9.95 0.04 -5.75
C MET A 47 9.49 0.00 -7.21
N ASP A 48 10.42 0.38 -8.06
CA ASP A 48 10.63 0.13 -9.50
C ASP A 48 12.11 -0.25 -9.70
N GLY A 49 13.10 0.67 -9.39
CA GLY A 49 14.12 0.52 -8.36
C GLY A 49 13.60 0.79 -6.92
N LEU A 50 14.50 0.99 -5.95
CA LEU A 50 14.07 1.50 -4.64
C LEU A 50 13.82 3.00 -4.78
N ILE A 51 12.60 3.45 -4.47
CA ILE A 51 12.19 4.85 -4.67
C ILE A 51 12.32 5.64 -3.38
N GLN A 52 13.29 6.56 -3.34
CA GLN A 52 13.44 7.52 -2.25
C GLN A 52 12.53 8.72 -2.47
N ASN A 53 12.00 9.28 -1.37
CA ASN A 53 11.17 10.49 -1.33
C ASN A 53 9.85 10.39 -2.14
N ALA A 54 9.31 9.18 -2.30
CA ALA A 54 7.92 9.01 -2.74
C ALA A 54 6.98 9.36 -1.59
N LEU A 55 5.93 10.14 -1.86
CA LEU A 55 4.83 10.34 -0.90
C LEU A 55 3.94 9.09 -0.91
N VAL A 56 3.82 8.43 0.23
CA VAL A 56 2.91 7.29 0.40
C VAL A 56 1.76 7.67 1.31
N CYS A 57 0.54 7.32 0.93
CA CYS A 57 -0.65 7.48 1.76
C CYS A 57 -1.48 6.20 1.86
N ALA A 58 -2.25 6.13 2.94
CA ALA A 58 -3.29 5.12 3.12
C ALA A 58 -4.62 5.71 2.61
N ASP A 59 -5.06 5.28 1.43
CA ASP A 59 -6.28 5.78 0.77
C ASP A 59 -7.52 5.25 1.50
N LEU A 60 -7.93 5.98 2.55
CA LEU A 60 -9.01 5.57 3.45
C LEU A 60 -10.41 5.64 2.81
N ASN A 61 -10.57 6.48 1.82
CA ASN A 61 -11.85 6.70 1.13
C ASN A 61 -11.91 6.04 -0.27
N ASN A 62 -10.83 5.37 -0.70
CA ASN A 62 -10.70 4.68 -1.98
C ASN A 62 -10.93 5.59 -3.20
N ASN A 63 -10.50 6.87 -3.12
CA ASN A 63 -10.63 7.81 -4.23
C ASN A 63 -9.42 7.83 -5.19
N GLY A 64 -8.36 7.10 -4.87
CA GLY A 64 -7.14 7.01 -5.68
C GLY A 64 -6.20 8.20 -5.53
N LEU A 65 -6.40 9.07 -4.54
CA LEU A 65 -5.61 10.28 -4.28
C LEU A 65 -5.00 10.24 -2.87
N CYS A 66 -3.87 10.92 -2.69
CA CYS A 66 -3.31 11.18 -1.37
C CYS A 66 -3.84 12.52 -0.85
N GLU A 67 -4.60 12.47 0.23
CA GLU A 67 -5.15 13.65 0.89
C GLU A 67 -4.43 13.94 2.22
N THR A 68 -4.35 15.22 2.60
CA THR A 68 -3.64 15.64 3.83
C THR A 68 -4.29 15.12 5.12
N THR A 69 -5.53 14.65 5.04
CA THR A 69 -6.28 14.05 6.15
C THR A 69 -5.98 12.58 6.35
N GLU A 70 -5.27 11.95 5.41
CA GLU A 70 -4.92 10.54 5.44
C GLU A 70 -3.56 10.30 6.09
N PRO A 71 -3.34 9.11 6.69
CA PRO A 71 -2.01 8.70 7.12
C PRO A 71 -1.05 8.70 5.94
N GLN A 72 0.03 9.49 6.01
CA GLN A 72 0.97 9.63 4.89
C GLN A 72 2.40 9.87 5.39
N GLY A 73 3.38 9.63 4.53
CA GLY A 73 4.78 9.85 4.79
C GLY A 73 5.63 9.66 3.55
N HIS A 74 6.90 10.08 3.62
CA HIS A 74 7.86 9.93 2.52
C HIS A 74 8.76 8.73 2.73
N THR A 75 9.10 8.03 1.66
CA THR A 75 10.04 6.93 1.68
C THR A 75 11.47 7.39 1.93
N ASP A 76 12.22 6.59 2.68
CA ASP A 76 13.65 6.76 2.92
C ASP A 76 14.49 6.28 1.71
N ALA A 77 15.83 6.32 1.84
CA ALA A 77 16.77 5.87 0.80
C ALA A 77 16.66 4.37 0.47
N SER A 78 16.03 3.57 1.33
CA SER A 78 15.73 2.15 1.08
C SER A 78 14.32 1.92 0.50
N GLY A 79 13.64 2.98 0.09
CA GLY A 79 12.27 2.94 -0.44
C GLY A 79 11.21 2.67 0.61
N LYS A 80 11.53 2.74 1.91
CA LYS A 80 10.61 2.36 3.01
C LYS A 80 9.95 3.55 3.67
N VAL A 81 8.71 3.35 4.08
CA VAL A 81 7.97 4.26 4.96
C VAL A 81 7.07 3.47 5.90
N THR A 82 6.83 4.02 7.10
CA THR A 82 5.88 3.44 8.06
C THR A 82 4.73 4.42 8.27
N LEU A 83 3.50 3.94 8.08
CA LEU A 83 2.25 4.68 8.29
C LEU A 83 1.49 4.12 9.48
N ASN A 84 0.86 4.99 10.28
CA ASN A 84 -0.04 4.59 11.36
C ASN A 84 -1.48 4.62 10.85
N ILE A 85 -1.99 3.47 10.40
CA ILE A 85 -3.32 3.32 9.79
C ILE A 85 -4.34 2.97 10.88
N PRO A 86 -5.56 3.56 10.90
CA PRO A 86 -6.61 3.14 11.81
C PRO A 86 -6.85 1.63 11.71
N THR A 87 -6.74 0.93 12.85
CA THR A 87 -6.79 -0.55 12.87
C THR A 87 -8.06 -1.11 12.24
N GLY A 88 -9.20 -0.44 12.46
CA GLY A 88 -10.49 -0.86 11.88
C GLY A 88 -10.61 -0.69 10.36
N SER A 89 -9.76 0.15 9.74
CA SER A 89 -9.78 0.40 8.29
C SER A 89 -8.75 -0.43 7.53
N LEU A 90 -7.75 -0.98 8.22
CA LEU A 90 -6.55 -1.58 7.63
C LEU A 90 -6.87 -2.63 6.53
N ALA A 91 -7.83 -3.52 6.78
CA ALA A 91 -8.16 -4.59 5.84
C ALA A 91 -8.74 -4.09 4.50
N ASN A 92 -9.30 -2.87 4.47
CA ASN A 92 -9.99 -2.30 3.32
C ASN A 92 -9.27 -1.09 2.72
N THR A 93 -8.08 -0.76 3.22
CA THR A 93 -7.33 0.43 2.82
C THR A 93 -6.22 0.05 1.84
N PRO A 94 -6.28 0.46 0.57
CA PRO A 94 -5.13 0.37 -0.34
C PRO A 94 -4.07 1.41 0.03
N LEU A 95 -2.82 1.19 -0.44
CA LEU A 95 -1.78 2.21 -0.35
C LEU A 95 -1.48 2.77 -1.74
N ILE A 96 -1.19 4.08 -1.78
CA ILE A 96 -0.80 4.81 -2.97
C ILE A 96 0.57 5.42 -2.73
N ALA A 97 1.44 5.37 -3.74
CA ALA A 97 2.70 6.08 -3.77
C ALA A 97 2.68 7.10 -4.92
N VAL A 98 2.87 8.37 -4.59
CA VAL A 98 3.04 9.46 -5.56
C VAL A 98 4.53 9.72 -5.72
N ILE A 99 5.07 9.44 -6.90
CA ILE A 99 6.47 9.59 -7.25
C ILE A 99 6.61 10.89 -8.05
N THR A 100 7.03 11.96 -7.37
CA THR A 100 7.02 13.32 -7.92
C THR A 100 8.29 13.62 -8.68
N ALA A 101 8.16 14.12 -9.91
CA ALA A 101 9.27 14.58 -10.73
C ALA A 101 10.11 15.67 -10.03
N GLY A 102 11.43 15.58 -10.15
CA GLY A 102 12.36 16.52 -9.53
C GLY A 102 12.49 16.39 -8.00
N GLN A 103 11.75 15.49 -7.35
CA GLN A 103 11.80 15.25 -5.90
C GLN A 103 12.16 13.81 -5.54
N ALA A 104 11.53 12.85 -6.21
CA ALA A 104 11.81 11.44 -5.97
C ALA A 104 13.02 10.96 -6.75
N THR A 105 13.76 10.01 -6.17
CA THR A 105 14.92 9.36 -6.79
C THR A 105 14.70 7.85 -6.82
N ASP A 106 14.88 7.26 -7.99
CA ASP A 106 14.93 5.82 -8.19
C ASP A 106 16.38 5.35 -8.13
N ALA A 107 16.67 4.34 -7.33
CA ALA A 107 18.03 3.81 -7.15
C ALA A 107 18.64 3.23 -8.44
N ASP A 108 17.83 2.82 -9.40
CA ASP A 108 18.29 2.22 -10.67
C ASP A 108 18.42 3.25 -11.80
N THR A 109 17.60 4.32 -11.82
CA THR A 109 17.52 5.29 -12.93
C THR A 109 17.83 6.73 -12.54
N GLY A 110 17.94 7.03 -11.24
CA GLY A 110 18.26 8.38 -10.75
C GLY A 110 17.03 9.25 -10.52
N LEU A 111 17.21 10.58 -10.67
CA LEU A 111 16.13 11.54 -10.41
C LEU A 111 14.95 11.34 -11.37
N VAL A 112 13.76 11.21 -10.81
CA VAL A 112 12.52 11.01 -11.58
C VAL A 112 12.19 12.28 -12.38
N SER A 113 11.93 12.13 -13.67
CA SER A 113 11.66 13.24 -14.59
C SER A 113 10.18 13.50 -14.89
N ILE A 114 9.31 12.50 -14.67
CA ILE A 114 7.87 12.59 -14.90
C ILE A 114 7.15 12.02 -13.68
N THR A 115 6.23 12.79 -13.11
CA THR A 115 5.40 12.36 -11.97
C THR A 115 4.50 11.21 -12.38
N TYR A 116 4.48 10.15 -11.55
CA TYR A 116 3.57 9.02 -11.71
C TYR A 116 3.16 8.45 -10.36
N THR A 117 2.14 7.61 -10.36
CA THR A 117 1.63 6.94 -9.16
C THR A 117 1.74 5.43 -9.29
N LEU A 118 2.05 4.77 -8.17
CA LEU A 118 1.94 3.34 -7.97
C LEU A 118 0.96 3.05 -6.84
N ALA A 119 0.43 1.83 -6.80
CA ALA A 119 -0.51 1.44 -5.75
C ALA A 119 -0.42 -0.04 -5.44
N THR A 120 -0.93 -0.42 -4.27
CA THR A 120 -1.16 -1.82 -3.91
C THR A 120 -2.60 -1.99 -3.42
N PRO A 121 -3.27 -3.12 -3.68
CA PRO A 121 -4.61 -3.34 -3.18
C PRO A 121 -4.65 -3.46 -1.66
N ALA A 122 -5.82 -3.20 -1.07
CA ALA A 122 -6.08 -3.40 0.35
C ALA A 122 -5.68 -4.82 0.80
N GLY A 123 -5.12 -4.94 2.00
CA GLY A 123 -4.65 -6.22 2.55
C GLY A 123 -3.28 -6.71 2.02
N LYS A 124 -2.62 -5.96 1.13
CA LYS A 124 -1.28 -6.25 0.59
C LYS A 124 -0.38 -5.03 0.74
N HIS A 125 0.09 -4.77 1.96
CA HIS A 125 0.73 -3.51 2.31
C HIS A 125 2.26 -3.54 2.29
N ASP A 126 2.91 -4.70 2.13
CA ASP A 126 4.37 -4.83 2.25
C ASP A 126 5.14 -4.15 1.12
N VAL A 127 4.53 -4.11 -0.08
CA VAL A 127 5.17 -3.60 -1.30
C VAL A 127 4.19 -2.76 -2.11
N ILE A 128 4.67 -1.61 -2.60
CA ILE A 128 4.03 -0.81 -3.65
C ILE A 128 4.97 -0.81 -4.86
N SER A 129 4.53 -1.37 -5.97
CA SER A 129 5.34 -1.54 -7.18
C SER A 129 4.48 -1.43 -8.45
N PRO A 130 5.10 -1.38 -9.63
CA PRO A 130 4.40 -1.52 -10.89
C PRO A 130 3.55 -2.80 -10.97
N LEU A 131 4.06 -3.91 -10.43
CA LEU A 131 3.37 -5.21 -10.45
C LEU A 131 2.12 -5.21 -9.55
N THR A 132 2.22 -4.65 -8.32
CA THR A 132 1.06 -4.50 -7.44
C THR A 132 0.03 -3.53 -8.02
N SER A 133 0.49 -2.49 -8.74
CA SER A 133 -0.38 -1.55 -9.45
C SER A 133 -1.16 -2.22 -10.57
N MET A 134 -0.54 -3.15 -11.31
CA MET A 134 -1.23 -3.93 -12.35
C MET A 134 -2.34 -4.80 -11.74
N VAL A 135 -2.08 -5.43 -10.57
CA VAL A 135 -3.08 -6.23 -9.86
C VAL A 135 -4.25 -5.35 -9.40
N LYS A 136 -3.96 -4.19 -8.77
CA LYS A 136 -5.00 -3.23 -8.34
C LYS A 136 -5.82 -2.74 -9.53
N THR A 137 -5.18 -2.35 -10.63
CA THR A 137 -5.86 -1.89 -11.85
C THR A 137 -6.77 -2.98 -12.43
N LYS A 138 -6.35 -4.25 -12.41
CA LYS A 138 -7.21 -5.37 -12.85
C LYS A 138 -8.46 -5.46 -11.99
N MET A 139 -8.33 -5.40 -10.67
CA MET A 139 -9.48 -5.44 -9.74
C MET A 139 -10.43 -4.26 -9.96
N GLU A 140 -9.90 -3.05 -10.14
CA GLU A 140 -10.69 -1.83 -10.40
C GLU A 140 -11.43 -1.89 -11.74
N THR A 141 -10.75 -2.36 -12.79
CA THR A 141 -11.37 -2.55 -14.12
C THR A 141 -12.51 -3.55 -14.07
N ASP A 142 -12.30 -4.66 -13.38
CA ASP A 142 -13.35 -5.66 -13.21
C ASP A 142 -14.53 -5.11 -12.43
N SER A 143 -14.27 -4.41 -11.31
CA SER A 143 -15.30 -3.77 -10.50
C SER A 143 -16.12 -2.76 -11.30
N ALA A 144 -15.47 -1.94 -12.14
CA ALA A 144 -16.16 -1.01 -13.03
C ALA A 144 -17.08 -1.71 -14.05
N ASN A 145 -16.79 -2.97 -14.38
CA ASN A 145 -17.61 -3.81 -15.25
C ASN A 145 -18.59 -4.70 -14.47
N GLY A 146 -18.77 -4.46 -13.16
CA GLY A 146 -19.68 -5.23 -12.31
C GLY A 146 -19.15 -6.63 -11.92
N ILE A 147 -17.85 -6.89 -12.11
CA ILE A 147 -17.21 -8.17 -11.79
C ILE A 147 -16.46 -8.04 -10.46
N SER A 148 -16.81 -8.87 -9.48
CA SER A 148 -16.05 -8.96 -8.22
C SER A 148 -14.87 -9.91 -8.40
N THR A 149 -13.65 -9.36 -8.37
CA THR A 149 -12.41 -10.13 -8.57
C THR A 149 -11.58 -10.11 -7.29
N SER A 150 -11.20 -11.29 -6.77
CA SER A 150 -10.28 -11.39 -5.63
C SER A 150 -8.85 -11.04 -6.03
N ILE A 151 -8.02 -10.69 -5.02
CA ILE A 151 -6.59 -10.39 -5.23
C ILE A 151 -5.89 -11.56 -5.94
N ASP A 152 -6.14 -12.80 -5.51
CA ASP A 152 -5.48 -13.99 -6.05
C ASP A 152 -5.85 -14.24 -7.53
N VAL A 153 -7.10 -13.98 -7.90
CA VAL A 153 -7.54 -14.07 -9.31
C VAL A 153 -6.89 -12.96 -10.14
N ALA A 154 -6.86 -11.74 -9.64
CA ALA A 154 -6.21 -10.61 -10.31
C ALA A 154 -4.69 -10.82 -10.44
N GLU A 155 -4.03 -11.31 -9.38
CA GLU A 155 -2.60 -11.67 -9.40
C GLU A 155 -2.33 -12.74 -10.46
N THR A 156 -3.12 -13.82 -10.48
CA THR A 156 -3.00 -14.91 -11.47
C THR A 156 -3.15 -14.39 -12.90
N TYR A 157 -4.11 -13.50 -13.13
CA TYR A 157 -4.28 -12.86 -14.43
C TYR A 157 -3.02 -12.09 -14.85
N VAL A 158 -2.50 -11.20 -13.97
CA VAL A 158 -1.30 -10.41 -14.27
C VAL A 158 -0.08 -11.30 -14.47
N LYS A 159 0.08 -12.36 -13.66
CA LYS A 159 1.14 -13.36 -13.82
C LYS A 159 1.11 -13.99 -15.21
N THR A 160 -0.08 -14.36 -15.67
CA THR A 160 -0.26 -14.93 -17.02
C THR A 160 0.14 -13.93 -18.11
N GLN A 161 -0.26 -12.65 -17.98
CA GLN A 161 0.06 -11.62 -18.97
C GLN A 161 1.56 -11.27 -19.02
N THR A 162 2.24 -11.35 -17.88
CA THR A 162 3.67 -10.97 -17.74
C THR A 162 4.61 -12.16 -17.86
N GLY A 163 4.08 -13.38 -17.81
CA GLY A 163 4.86 -14.62 -17.78
C GLY A 163 5.70 -14.76 -16.49
N LEU A 164 5.23 -14.17 -15.38
CA LEU A 164 5.79 -14.32 -14.03
C LEU A 164 4.98 -15.39 -13.30
N THR A 165 5.40 -16.64 -13.35
CA THR A 165 4.53 -17.77 -12.97
C THR A 165 4.80 -18.32 -11.57
N THR A 166 6.03 -18.21 -11.05
CA THR A 166 6.45 -18.89 -9.82
C THR A 166 6.62 -17.96 -8.62
N ILE A 167 6.68 -16.65 -8.82
CA ILE A 167 6.83 -15.65 -7.75
C ILE A 167 5.50 -14.98 -7.42
N SER A 168 5.37 -14.42 -6.22
CA SER A 168 4.28 -13.48 -5.91
C SER A 168 4.60 -12.09 -6.47
N LEU A 169 3.60 -11.42 -7.04
CA LEU A 169 3.73 -10.03 -7.51
C LEU A 169 3.80 -9.02 -6.35
N PHE A 170 3.56 -9.48 -5.12
CA PHE A 170 3.73 -8.73 -3.87
C PHE A 170 5.08 -8.97 -3.21
N ASP A 171 5.98 -9.77 -3.82
CA ASP A 171 7.35 -9.98 -3.35
C ASP A 171 8.22 -8.74 -3.60
N ASN A 172 9.22 -8.55 -2.73
CA ASN A 172 10.31 -7.63 -2.98
C ASN A 172 11.25 -8.23 -4.04
N PHE A 173 10.97 -7.98 -5.32
CA PHE A 173 11.77 -8.49 -6.43
C PHE A 173 13.18 -7.86 -6.47
N ILE A 174 13.35 -6.62 -5.98
CA ILE A 174 14.67 -5.96 -5.92
C ILE A 174 15.62 -6.75 -5.01
N ALA A 175 15.16 -7.16 -3.84
CA ALA A 175 15.98 -7.91 -2.89
C ALA A 175 16.41 -9.29 -3.40
N LYS A 176 15.67 -9.87 -4.35
CA LYS A 176 15.88 -11.24 -4.85
C LYS A 176 16.40 -11.30 -6.30
N ARG A 177 16.47 -10.18 -7.02
CA ARG A 177 16.81 -10.15 -8.47
C ARG A 177 18.21 -10.69 -8.81
N SER A 178 19.16 -10.66 -7.86
CA SER A 178 20.51 -11.20 -8.06
C SER A 178 20.60 -12.73 -7.93
N THR A 179 19.59 -13.35 -7.29
CA THR A 179 19.60 -14.80 -6.97
C THR A 179 18.48 -15.58 -7.67
N SER A 180 17.56 -14.89 -8.30
CA SER A 180 16.39 -15.50 -8.97
C SER A 180 16.13 -14.83 -10.32
N ALA A 181 16.20 -15.62 -11.40
CA ALA A 181 15.94 -15.14 -12.76
C ALA A 181 14.53 -14.59 -12.92
N GLU A 182 13.53 -15.15 -12.23
CA GLU A 182 12.15 -14.67 -12.33
C GLU A 182 11.95 -13.34 -11.58
N HIS A 183 12.65 -13.11 -10.45
CA HIS A 183 12.66 -11.80 -9.80
C HIS A 183 13.43 -10.76 -10.63
N ALA A 184 14.48 -11.14 -11.35
CA ALA A 184 15.14 -10.25 -12.32
C ALA A 184 14.17 -9.86 -13.45
N LYS A 185 13.45 -10.84 -14.02
CA LYS A 185 12.40 -10.60 -15.03
C LYS A 185 11.28 -9.71 -14.48
N ALA A 186 10.90 -9.86 -13.22
CA ALA A 186 9.92 -9.00 -12.56
C ALA A 186 10.35 -7.52 -12.58
N GLY A 187 11.64 -7.24 -12.34
CA GLY A 187 12.21 -5.89 -12.46
C GLY A 187 12.14 -5.34 -13.89
N GLU A 188 12.39 -6.16 -14.91
CA GLU A 188 12.24 -5.74 -16.30
C GLU A 188 10.78 -5.40 -16.67
N VAL A 189 9.83 -6.23 -16.25
CA VAL A 189 8.39 -5.98 -16.44
C VAL A 189 7.98 -4.69 -15.73
N ALA A 190 8.43 -4.47 -14.49
CA ALA A 190 8.17 -3.27 -13.71
C ALA A 190 8.67 -2.01 -14.45
N ARG A 191 9.91 -2.03 -14.94
CA ARG A 191 10.51 -0.94 -15.71
C ARG A 191 9.72 -0.62 -16.97
N VAL A 192 9.33 -1.64 -17.76
CA VAL A 192 8.54 -1.46 -18.99
C VAL A 192 7.20 -0.80 -18.67
N TYR A 193 6.54 -1.21 -17.59
CA TYR A 193 5.28 -0.59 -17.14
C TYR A 193 5.46 0.90 -16.84
N VAL A 194 6.49 1.27 -16.05
CA VAL A 194 6.71 2.68 -15.67
C VAL A 194 7.07 3.54 -16.88
N VAL A 195 7.97 3.07 -17.76
CA VAL A 195 8.33 3.80 -18.98
C VAL A 195 7.10 4.03 -19.86
N SER A 196 6.26 3.01 -20.03
CA SER A 196 5.01 3.12 -20.80
C SER A 196 4.03 4.11 -20.16
N LYS A 197 3.89 4.07 -18.83
CA LYS A 197 3.04 4.99 -18.08
C LYS A 197 3.52 6.44 -18.20
N GLN A 198 4.82 6.68 -18.01
CA GLN A 198 5.43 8.00 -18.14
C GLN A 198 5.28 8.54 -19.56
N LYS A 199 5.49 7.70 -20.58
CA LYS A 199 5.28 8.11 -21.98
C LYS A 199 3.82 8.53 -22.24
N THR A 200 2.86 7.76 -21.76
CA THR A 200 1.43 8.10 -21.89
C THR A 200 1.11 9.44 -21.23
N ILE A 201 1.65 9.71 -20.04
CA ILE A 201 1.48 10.98 -19.32
C ILE A 201 2.08 12.14 -20.16
N ALA A 202 3.30 11.98 -20.68
CA ALA A 202 3.95 12.98 -21.49
C ALA A 202 3.16 13.30 -22.78
N ASP A 203 2.70 12.27 -23.48
CA ASP A 203 1.93 12.40 -24.72
C ASP A 203 0.57 13.10 -24.48
N THR A 204 -0.14 12.76 -23.41
CA THR A 204 -1.41 13.40 -23.05
C THR A 204 -1.21 14.86 -22.66
N THR A 205 -0.14 15.19 -21.94
CA THR A 205 0.19 16.58 -21.57
C THR A 205 0.53 17.40 -22.82
N ALA A 206 1.31 16.86 -23.75
CA ALA A 206 1.65 17.53 -25.01
C ALA A 206 0.40 17.80 -25.88
N CYS A 207 -0.52 16.83 -25.95
CA CYS A 207 -1.78 17.00 -26.68
C CYS A 207 -2.67 18.09 -26.07
N ALA A 208 -2.77 18.16 -24.74
CA ALA A 208 -3.55 19.19 -24.05
C ALA A 208 -2.99 20.61 -24.28
N THR A 209 -1.67 20.78 -24.30
CA THR A 209 -1.02 22.08 -24.55
C THR A 209 -1.19 22.55 -26.00
N THR A 210 -1.14 21.66 -26.98
CA THR A 210 -1.37 22.02 -28.39
C THR A 210 -2.81 22.39 -28.66
N SER A 211 -3.77 21.72 -28.00
CA SER A 211 -5.21 22.03 -28.14
C SER A 211 -5.56 23.42 -27.57
N SER A 212 -4.92 23.82 -26.47
CA SER A 212 -5.14 25.16 -25.88
C SER A 212 -4.49 26.31 -26.69
N ALA A 213 -3.38 26.03 -27.40
CA ALA A 213 -2.71 27.01 -28.25
C ALA A 213 -3.48 27.31 -29.58
N GLY A 214 -4.27 26.35 -30.06
CA GLY A 214 -5.01 26.45 -31.31
C GLY A 214 -6.30 27.31 -31.25
N VAL A 215 -6.77 27.66 -30.05
CA VAL A 215 -8.04 28.42 -29.88
C VAL A 215 -7.86 29.94 -29.96
N HIS A 216 -6.63 30.47 -29.99
CA HIS A 216 -6.36 31.92 -30.01
C HIS A 216 -5.97 32.51 -31.37
N SER A 217 -6.13 31.80 -32.49
CA SER A 217 -5.77 32.29 -33.82
C SER A 217 -6.97 32.31 -34.80
N SER A 218 -8.05 33.02 -34.43
CA SER A 218 -9.06 33.43 -35.41
C SER A 218 -9.79 34.66 -34.88
N LYS A 219 -9.19 35.84 -35.08
CA LYS A 219 -9.86 37.14 -35.20
C LYS A 219 -9.18 37.96 -36.28
#